data_f00cddeb1490d3478ea0c572aba356cc
#
_entry.id   f00cddeb1490d3478ea0c572aba356cc
#
_cell.length_a   1.000
_cell.length_b   1.000
_cell.length_c   1.000
_cell.angle_alpha   90.00
_cell.angle_beta   90.00
_cell.angle_gamma   90.00
#
_symmetry.space_group_name_H-M   'P 1'
#
loop_
_entity.id
_entity.type
_entity.pdbx_description
1 polymer ?
#
loop_
_entity_poly.entity_id
_entity_poly.type
_entity_poly.pdbx_seq_one_letter_code
_entity_poly.pdbx_strand_id
1 'polypeptide(L)' 'MPTQPLIALTATRQTHLKRAPTYEIPQAYLDAILAAGGLPILLPASLPLAALPELVARYDGFVLSGGGDVD' A
#
# COMPACT_ATOMS: atom_id res chain seq x y z
N MET A 1 10.78 20.77 12.45
CA MET A 1 10.18 19.49 12.74
C MET A 1 10.57 18.49 11.71
N PRO A 2 11.02 17.40 12.14
CA PRO A 2 11.31 16.35 11.15
C PRO A 2 10.01 15.86 10.56
N THR A 3 10.02 15.65 9.27
CA THR A 3 8.87 15.08 8.62
C THR A 3 9.07 13.58 8.52
N GLN A 4 8.00 12.86 8.74
CA GLN A 4 8.05 11.43 8.57
C GLN A 4 7.93 11.10 7.09
N PRO A 5 8.67 10.11 6.62
CA PRO A 5 8.54 9.72 5.21
C PRO A 5 7.18 9.12 4.94
N LEU A 6 6.66 9.42 3.77
CA LEU A 6 5.39 8.85 3.32
C LEU A 6 5.70 7.57 2.55
N ILE A 7 5.18 6.46 3.04
CA ILE A 7 5.43 5.15 2.46
C ILE A 7 4.12 4.61 1.92
N ALA A 8 4.04 4.44 0.62
CA ALA A 8 2.84 3.93 -0.01
C ALA A 8 2.90 2.40 -0.06
N LEU A 9 1.79 1.76 0.29
CA LEU A 9 1.69 0.31 0.22
C LEU A 9 0.52 -0.05 -0.66
N THR A 10 0.69 -1.07 -1.47
CA THR A 10 -0.42 -1.54 -2.29
C THR A 10 -1.25 -2.52 -1.50
N ALA A 11 -2.55 -2.29 -1.48
CA ALA A 11 -3.51 -3.18 -0.84
C ALA A 11 -4.07 -4.13 -1.87
N THR A 12 -4.33 -5.38 -1.47
CA THR A 12 -4.82 -6.38 -2.39
C THR A 12 -6.33 -6.40 -2.40
N ARG A 13 -6.88 -6.68 -3.57
CA ARG A 13 -8.33 -6.77 -3.68
C ARG A 13 -8.80 -8.12 -3.15
N GLN A 14 -9.82 -8.10 -2.31
CA GLN A 14 -10.41 -9.30 -1.76
C GLN A 14 -11.87 -9.36 -2.13
N THR A 15 -12.31 -10.54 -2.54
CA THR A 15 -13.72 -10.74 -2.85
C THR A 15 -14.39 -11.45 -1.69
N HIS A 16 -15.65 -11.15 -1.50
CA HIS A 16 -16.43 -11.71 -0.41
C HIS A 16 -17.75 -12.25 -0.95
N LEU A 17 -18.27 -13.25 -0.29
CA LEU A 17 -19.50 -13.89 -0.76
C LEU A 17 -20.71 -13.00 -0.64
N LYS A 18 -20.78 -12.23 0.42
CA LYS A 18 -22.00 -11.49 0.71
C LYS A 18 -21.82 -9.98 0.84
N ARG A 19 -20.74 -9.47 0.38
CA ARG A 19 -20.52 -8.02 0.42
C ARG A 19 -19.60 -7.60 -0.71
N ALA A 20 -19.51 -6.32 -0.92
CA ALA A 20 -18.70 -5.78 -1.98
C ALA A 20 -17.22 -6.11 -1.80
N PRO A 21 -16.47 -6.19 -2.88
CA PRO A 21 -15.03 -6.39 -2.77
C PRO A 21 -14.36 -5.27 -1.98
N THR A 22 -13.28 -5.61 -1.34
CA THR A 22 -12.53 -4.64 -0.55
C THR A 22 -11.07 -4.66 -0.96
N TYR A 23 -10.33 -3.62 -0.61
CA TYR A 23 -8.88 -3.61 -0.70
C TYR A 23 -8.34 -3.70 0.72
N GLU A 24 -7.43 -4.63 0.96
CA GLU A 24 -6.96 -4.92 2.29
C GLU A 24 -5.46 -5.11 2.32
N ILE A 25 -4.88 -4.90 3.48
CA ILE A 25 -3.46 -5.15 3.69
C ILE A 25 -3.30 -5.68 5.11
N PRO A 26 -2.42 -6.65 5.33
CA PRO A 26 -2.21 -7.12 6.70
C PRO A 26 -1.71 -6.01 7.59
N GLN A 27 -2.24 -5.94 8.79
CA GLN A 27 -1.88 -4.90 9.72
C GLN A 27 -0.39 -4.90 10.05
N ALA A 28 0.25 -6.07 9.98
CA ALA A 28 1.66 -6.15 10.30
C ALA A 28 2.52 -5.24 9.42
N TYR A 29 2.11 -5.04 8.17
CA TYR A 29 2.84 -4.12 7.30
C TYR A 29 2.73 -2.69 7.78
N LEU A 30 1.53 -2.29 8.19
CA LEU A 30 1.33 -0.95 8.71
C LEU A 30 2.12 -0.73 9.99
N ASP A 31 2.09 -1.72 10.87
CA ASP A 31 2.81 -1.64 12.13
C ASP A 31 4.31 -1.52 11.90
N ALA A 32 4.84 -2.25 10.93
CA ALA A 32 6.27 -2.20 10.65
C ALA A 32 6.70 -0.81 10.18
N ILE A 33 5.90 -0.20 9.32
CA ILE A 33 6.22 1.13 8.81
C ILE A 33 6.12 2.16 9.92
N LEU A 34 5.10 2.07 10.75
CA LEU A 34 4.96 3.00 11.87
C LEU A 34 6.12 2.85 12.85
N ALA A 35 6.53 1.60 13.13
CA ALA A 35 7.63 1.35 14.04
C ALA A 35 8.95 1.90 13.49
N ALA A 36 9.09 1.95 12.19
CA ALA A 36 10.28 2.49 11.55
C ALA A 36 10.24 4.00 11.41
N GLY A 37 9.15 4.63 11.81
CA GLY A 37 9.04 6.09 11.75
C GLY A 37 8.39 6.64 10.51
N GLY A 38 7.82 5.80 9.66
CA GLY A 38 7.15 6.26 8.46
C GLY A 38 5.66 6.40 8.64
N LEU A 39 5.02 7.03 7.68
CA LEU A 39 3.57 7.14 7.64
C LEU A 39 3.06 6.28 6.50
N PRO A 40 2.27 5.24 6.78
CA PRO A 40 1.78 4.37 5.71
C PRO A 40 0.57 4.98 4.99
N ILE A 41 0.59 4.87 3.67
CA ILE A 41 -0.52 5.30 2.83
C ILE A 41 -0.95 4.08 2.01
N LEU A 42 -2.21 3.73 2.07
CA LEU A 42 -2.70 2.59 1.32
C LEU A 42 -3.15 3.00 -0.06
N LEU A 43 -2.71 2.26 -1.06
CA LEU A 43 -3.14 2.46 -2.43
C LEU A 43 -3.70 1.15 -2.96
N PRO A 44 -4.72 1.21 -3.83
CA PRO A 44 -5.23 -0.01 -4.43
C PRO A 44 -4.21 -0.62 -5.37
N ALA A 45 -4.10 -1.94 -5.36
CA ALA A 45 -3.15 -2.62 -6.24
C ALA A 45 -3.54 -2.51 -7.71
N SER A 46 -4.76 -2.10 -7.99
CA SER A 46 -5.24 -2.03 -9.36
C SER A 46 -4.97 -0.69 -10.03
N LEU A 47 -4.08 0.11 -9.49
CA LEU A 47 -3.75 1.38 -10.13
C LEU A 47 -3.15 1.15 -11.51
N PRO A 48 -3.45 2.02 -12.48
CA PRO A 48 -2.86 1.87 -13.79
C PRO A 48 -1.36 2.11 -13.76
N LEU A 49 -0.63 1.37 -14.56
CA LEU A 49 0.82 1.53 -14.61
C LEU A 49 1.23 2.95 -14.98
N ALA A 50 0.42 3.63 -15.77
CA ALA A 50 0.74 4.98 -16.19
C ALA A 50 0.79 5.95 -15.01
N ALA A 51 0.17 5.61 -13.89
CA ALA A 51 0.18 6.48 -12.72
C ALA A 51 1.43 6.32 -11.86
N LEU A 52 2.22 5.28 -12.09
CA LEU A 52 3.36 4.99 -11.22
C LEU A 52 4.40 6.11 -11.16
N PRO A 53 4.81 6.72 -12.27
CA PRO A 53 5.81 7.78 -12.16
C PRO A 53 5.35 8.93 -11.29
N GLU A 54 4.08 9.27 -11.36
CA GLU A 54 3.55 10.34 -10.53
C GLU A 54 3.52 9.96 -9.07
N LEU A 55 3.14 8.72 -8.79
CA LEU A 55 3.10 8.24 -7.41
C LEU A 55 4.49 8.16 -6.81
N VAL A 56 5.45 7.64 -7.57
CA VAL A 56 6.81 7.55 -7.09
C VAL A 56 7.37 8.92 -6.77
N ALA A 57 6.98 9.91 -7.54
CA ALA A 57 7.48 11.27 -7.31
C ALA A 57 6.91 11.88 -6.03
N ARG A 58 5.76 11.42 -5.57
CA ARG A 58 5.09 12.03 -4.43
C ARG A 58 5.33 11.33 -3.11
N TYR A 59 5.80 10.09 -3.14
CA TYR A 59 6.02 9.32 -1.92
C TYR A 59 7.50 9.06 -1.74
N ASP A 60 7.91 8.94 -0.48
CA ASP A 60 9.31 8.71 -0.17
C ASP A 60 9.69 7.24 -0.31
N GLY A 61 8.73 6.36 -0.22
CA GLY A 61 8.99 4.94 -0.39
C GLY A 61 7.75 4.23 -0.90
N PHE A 62 7.93 3.02 -1.38
CA PHE A 62 6.86 2.25 -1.98
C PHE A 62 7.02 0.80 -1.62
N VAL A 63 5.99 0.18 -1.09
CA VAL A 63 6.00 -1.23 -0.75
C VAL A 63 4.93 -1.94 -1.57
N LEU A 64 5.34 -2.93 -2.34
CA LEU A 64 4.38 -3.75 -3.05
C LEU A 64 4.04 -4.93 -2.16
N SER A 65 2.90 -4.84 -1.52
CA SER A 65 2.54 -5.92 -0.64
C SER A 65 2.04 -7.01 -1.55
N GLY A 66 2.52 -7.95 -1.58
CA GLY A 66 2.28 -8.91 -2.31
C GLY A 66 1.18 -9.51 -2.62
N GLY A 67 0.76 -9.55 -3.31
CA GLY A 67 -0.28 -10.00 -3.62
C GLY A 67 -0.42 -11.35 -3.81
N GLY A 68 -1.06 -11.83 -3.50
CA GLY A 68 -1.43 -12.97 -3.63
C GLY A 68 -0.58 -13.95 -4.13
N ASP A 69 -0.60 -14.42 -4.84
CA ASP A 69 0.12 -15.42 -5.17
C ASP A 69 0.94 -15.29 -6.09
N VAL A 70 1.74 -15.11 -5.87
CA VAL A 70 2.62 -14.97 -6.63
C VAL A 70 3.12 -16.09 -7.03
N ASP A 71 3.12 -16.69 -7.23
CA ASP A 71 3.67 -17.72 -7.58
C ASP A 71 4.01 -17.90 -8.53
#